data_2c2cacaf7296238d4b624e35d4d77a46
#
_entry.id   2c2cacaf7296238d4b624e35d4d77a46
#
_cell.length_a   1.000
_cell.length_b   1.000
_cell.length_c   1.000
_cell.angle_alpha   90.00
_cell.angle_beta   90.00
_cell.angle_gamma   90.00
#
_symmetry.space_group_name_H-M   'P 1'
#
loop_
_entity.id
_entity.type
_entity.pdbx_description
1 polymer ?
#
loop_
_entity_poly.entity_id
_entity_poly.type
_entity_poly.pdbx_seq_one_letter_code
_entity_poly.pdbx_strand_id
1 'polypeptide(L)'
;HAVVLAGGSAFGLAAADGVMRYLAQTGVGLSMGGALVPIVPSAVLFDLMHGEPNIYPDAAMGRTAAMMAAKGMEQGLVGAGCGATVGKLVSSAIPQPGGLGSASITLAEGVTVGAIVAVNAVGDVFDPKSGECIACALMPDGTPVRAEGLLFGNPPASQQIRIPAPGSNTTIGVVAVDCKLTKAEANRLADVSHDGLARAIRPVHTQMDGDTMFALATERVGQEVNFVKLCAAAAEVTARAIANAIYFSRLS
;
A
#
# COMPACT_ATOMS: atom_id res chain seq x y z
N HIS A 1 16.57 -6.71 1.27
CA HIS A 1 17.01 -6.24 2.59
C HIS A 1 16.00 -5.24 3.17
N ALA A 2 15.29 -4.48 2.32
CA ALA A 2 14.14 -3.65 2.66
C ALA A 2 13.24 -3.47 1.44
N VAL A 3 12.02 -2.97 1.67
CA VAL A 3 11.11 -2.44 0.64
C VAL A 3 10.78 -1.01 1.03
N VAL A 4 10.77 -0.10 0.05
CA VAL A 4 10.39 1.29 0.25
C VAL A 4 9.06 1.57 -0.42
N LEU A 5 8.10 2.07 0.35
CA LEU A 5 6.84 2.61 -0.13
C LEU A 5 6.89 4.12 0.08
N ALA A 6 6.74 4.92 -0.97
CA ALA A 6 6.86 6.38 -0.89
C ALA A 6 5.75 7.11 -1.66
N GLY A 7 5.47 8.34 -1.27
CA GLY A 7 4.75 9.32 -2.08
C GLY A 7 5.68 10.02 -3.09
N GLY A 8 5.24 11.13 -3.66
CA GLY A 8 6.05 11.98 -4.53
C GLY A 8 6.18 11.50 -5.96
N SER A 9 5.34 10.54 -6.41
CA SER A 9 5.43 9.97 -7.76
C SER A 9 6.85 9.46 -8.05
N ALA A 10 7.34 9.51 -9.28
CA ALA A 10 8.66 9.04 -9.67
C ALA A 10 9.82 9.69 -8.88
N PHE A 11 9.64 10.93 -8.38
CA PHE A 11 10.64 11.57 -7.53
C PHE A 11 10.89 10.82 -6.22
N GLY A 12 9.85 10.23 -5.64
CA GLY A 12 9.94 9.47 -4.38
C GLY A 12 10.83 8.23 -4.45
N LEU A 13 11.18 7.74 -5.65
CA LEU A 13 12.16 6.66 -5.83
C LEU A 13 13.53 7.01 -5.23
N ALA A 14 13.87 8.30 -5.11
CA ALA A 14 15.12 8.76 -4.48
C ALA A 14 15.22 8.32 -3.01
N ALA A 15 14.11 8.07 -2.32
CA ALA A 15 14.14 7.60 -0.94
C ALA A 15 14.84 6.25 -0.78
N ALA A 16 14.76 5.38 -1.79
CA ALA A 16 15.42 4.07 -1.77
C ALA A 16 16.96 4.18 -1.68
N ASP A 17 17.57 5.19 -2.30
CA ASP A 17 19.02 5.44 -2.20
C ASP A 17 19.44 5.72 -0.75
N GLY A 18 18.67 6.53 -0.02
CA GLY A 18 18.90 6.81 1.40
C GLY A 18 18.82 5.56 2.28
N VAL A 19 17.84 4.69 2.02
CA VAL A 19 17.70 3.39 2.70
C VAL A 19 18.88 2.48 2.39
N MET A 20 19.28 2.37 1.12
CA MET A 20 20.43 1.56 0.71
C MET A 20 21.72 2.01 1.40
N ARG A 21 22.00 3.31 1.40
CA ARG A 21 23.21 3.87 2.07
C ARG A 21 23.20 3.59 3.57
N TYR A 22 22.05 3.75 4.23
CA TYR A 22 21.92 3.45 5.65
C TYR A 22 22.18 1.97 5.95
N LEU A 23 21.57 1.07 5.19
CA LEU A 23 21.76 -0.38 5.37
C LEU A 23 23.22 -0.79 5.14
N ALA A 24 23.87 -0.28 4.09
CA ALA A 24 25.29 -0.56 3.84
C ALA A 24 26.18 -0.09 5.00
N GLN A 25 25.92 1.11 5.55
CA GLN A 25 26.66 1.66 6.71
C GLN A 25 26.45 0.85 7.99
N THR A 26 25.29 0.19 8.12
CA THR A 26 24.97 -0.66 9.29
C THR A 26 25.33 -2.13 9.09
N GLY A 27 26.01 -2.47 8.00
CA GLY A 27 26.49 -3.83 7.74
C GLY A 27 25.43 -4.76 7.15
N VAL A 28 24.34 -4.22 6.57
CA VAL A 28 23.25 -5.01 5.97
C VAL A 28 23.34 -4.93 4.45
N GLY A 29 23.45 -6.07 3.78
CA GLY A 29 23.52 -6.17 2.32
C GLY A 29 24.07 -7.49 1.86
N LEU A 30 24.10 -7.70 0.54
CA LEU A 30 24.72 -8.82 -0.12
C LEU A 30 26.24 -8.58 -0.23
N SER A 31 27.04 -9.50 0.30
CA SER A 31 28.50 -9.41 0.20
C SER A 31 28.96 -9.83 -1.20
N MET A 32 29.64 -8.91 -1.90
CA MET A 32 30.11 -9.09 -3.27
C MET A 32 31.55 -8.56 -3.40
N GLY A 33 32.55 -9.46 -3.32
CA GLY A 33 33.96 -9.10 -3.59
C GLY A 33 34.52 -7.96 -2.73
N GLY A 34 34.10 -7.84 -1.48
CA GLY A 34 34.49 -6.77 -0.55
C GLY A 34 33.54 -5.57 -0.51
N ALA A 35 32.56 -5.49 -1.43
CA ALA A 35 31.48 -4.54 -1.35
C ALA A 35 30.26 -5.14 -0.65
N LEU A 36 29.50 -4.32 0.09
CA LEU A 36 28.22 -4.68 0.69
C LEU A 36 27.10 -3.96 -0.04
N VAL A 37 26.24 -4.71 -0.71
CA VAL A 37 25.20 -4.20 -1.61
C VAL A 37 23.81 -4.50 -1.05
N PRO A 38 23.11 -3.55 -0.44
CA PRO A 38 21.71 -3.69 -0.07
C PRO A 38 20.82 -3.78 -1.33
N ILE A 39 19.86 -4.69 -1.33
CA ILE A 39 18.84 -4.77 -2.38
C ILE A 39 17.55 -4.19 -1.79
N VAL A 40 17.09 -3.08 -2.37
CA VAL A 40 15.94 -2.30 -1.86
C VAL A 40 15.00 -1.96 -3.01
N PRO A 41 14.05 -2.84 -3.35
CA PRO A 41 12.98 -2.49 -4.27
C PRO A 41 12.11 -1.36 -3.69
N SER A 42 11.53 -0.55 -4.57
CA SER A 42 10.71 0.59 -4.19
C SER A 42 9.49 0.72 -5.11
N ALA A 43 8.36 1.13 -4.55
CA ALA A 43 7.19 1.57 -5.27
C ALA A 43 6.74 2.94 -4.77
N VAL A 44 6.12 3.73 -5.67
CA VAL A 44 5.69 5.08 -5.38
C VAL A 44 4.22 5.28 -5.75
N LEU A 45 3.55 6.17 -5.04
CA LEU A 45 2.22 6.65 -5.41
C LEU A 45 2.26 8.14 -5.77
N PHE A 46 1.27 8.59 -6.54
CA PHE A 46 1.14 9.98 -6.95
C PHE A 46 0.29 10.76 -5.93
N ASP A 47 0.90 11.70 -5.24
CA ASP A 47 0.27 12.59 -4.25
C ASP A 47 0.73 14.06 -4.37
N LEU A 48 1.40 14.42 -5.46
CA LEU A 48 1.96 15.77 -5.69
C LEU A 48 0.90 16.89 -5.74
N MET A 49 -0.38 16.54 -5.79
CA MET A 49 -1.49 17.51 -5.73
C MET A 49 -1.89 17.85 -4.28
N HIS A 50 -1.26 17.23 -3.30
CA HIS A 50 -1.45 17.47 -1.86
C HIS A 50 -0.24 18.17 -1.28
N GLY A 51 -0.46 19.34 -0.67
CA GLY A 51 0.63 20.16 -0.12
C GLY A 51 1.44 20.88 -1.21
N GLU A 52 2.74 20.99 -0.99
CA GLU A 52 3.64 21.70 -1.89
C GLU A 52 4.19 20.74 -2.98
N PRO A 53 3.90 20.96 -4.27
CA PRO A 53 4.25 20.04 -5.34
C PRO A 53 5.76 19.77 -5.51
N ASN A 54 6.59 20.67 -4.99
CA ASN A 54 8.06 20.58 -5.08
C ASN A 54 8.69 19.91 -3.83
N ILE A 55 7.87 19.46 -2.86
CA ILE A 55 8.31 18.74 -1.67
C ILE A 55 7.89 17.27 -1.81
N TYR A 56 8.85 16.40 -1.97
CA TYR A 56 8.67 14.96 -2.15
C TYR A 56 9.78 14.17 -1.45
N PRO A 57 9.56 12.89 -1.17
CA PRO A 57 10.54 12.05 -0.50
C PRO A 57 11.88 11.99 -1.25
N ASP A 58 12.96 12.29 -0.52
CA ASP A 58 14.35 12.26 -1.00
C ASP A 58 15.19 11.21 -0.25
N ALA A 59 16.48 11.14 -0.55
CA ALA A 59 17.40 10.22 0.10
C ALA A 59 17.55 10.47 1.61
N ALA A 60 17.47 11.73 2.07
CA ALA A 60 17.56 12.06 3.49
C ALA A 60 16.33 11.56 4.25
N MET A 61 15.14 11.74 3.67
CA MET A 61 13.89 11.20 4.22
C MET A 61 13.90 9.67 4.24
N GLY A 62 14.37 9.00 3.17
CA GLY A 62 14.53 7.55 3.11
C GLY A 62 15.47 7.02 4.19
N ARG A 63 16.62 7.68 4.41
CA ARG A 63 17.54 7.35 5.49
C ARG A 63 16.85 7.45 6.87
N THR A 64 16.15 8.54 7.12
CA THR A 64 15.42 8.76 8.38
C THR A 64 14.36 7.68 8.60
N ALA A 65 13.58 7.34 7.58
CA ALA A 65 12.59 6.27 7.64
C ALA A 65 13.24 4.91 7.99
N ALA A 66 14.38 4.57 7.39
CA ALA A 66 15.12 3.35 7.72
C ALA A 66 15.61 3.32 9.17
N MET A 67 16.09 4.45 9.69
CA MET A 67 16.52 4.56 11.10
C MET A 67 15.37 4.39 12.08
N MET A 68 14.16 4.78 11.71
CA MET A 68 12.95 4.71 12.54
C MET A 68 12.18 3.40 12.41
N ALA A 69 12.43 2.60 11.37
CA ALA A 69 11.66 1.40 11.03
C ALA A 69 11.58 0.34 12.15
N ALA A 70 12.57 0.30 13.06
CA ALA A 70 12.59 -0.65 14.18
C ALA A 70 11.75 -0.22 15.39
N LYS A 71 11.14 0.96 15.39
CA LYS A 71 10.52 1.58 16.58
C LYS A 71 9.00 1.51 16.62
N GLY A 72 8.41 0.75 15.74
CA GLY A 72 6.97 0.66 15.58
C GLY A 72 6.49 1.30 14.27
N MET A 73 5.20 1.22 14.05
CA MET A 73 4.56 1.73 12.84
C MET A 73 3.35 2.57 13.21
N GLU A 74 3.34 3.80 12.74
CA GLU A 74 2.16 4.65 12.73
C GLU A 74 1.28 4.33 11.50
N GLN A 75 -0.01 4.57 11.61
CA GLN A 75 -0.99 4.34 10.54
C GLN A 75 -1.80 5.64 10.29
N GLY A 76 -2.53 5.69 9.20
CA GLY A 76 -3.30 6.86 8.80
C GLY A 76 -2.53 7.76 7.83
N LEU A 77 -2.59 9.08 8.03
CA LEU A 77 -1.98 10.08 7.14
C LEU A 77 -0.48 10.27 7.41
N VAL A 78 0.28 9.19 7.32
CA VAL A 78 1.73 9.16 7.61
C VAL A 78 2.50 8.50 6.47
N GLY A 79 3.77 8.88 6.28
CA GLY A 79 4.66 8.31 5.26
C GLY A 79 4.03 8.34 3.87
N ALA A 80 4.02 7.21 3.16
CA ALA A 80 3.39 7.10 1.84
C ALA A 80 1.86 7.32 1.87
N GLY A 81 1.22 7.28 3.03
CA GLY A 81 -0.21 7.56 3.20
C GLY A 81 -0.55 9.04 3.37
N CYS A 82 0.44 9.92 3.53
CA CYS A 82 0.23 11.33 3.92
C CYS A 82 -0.65 12.11 2.92
N GLY A 83 -0.39 12.00 1.64
CA GLY A 83 -1.16 12.65 0.56
C GLY A 83 -2.08 11.70 -0.22
N ALA A 84 -2.23 10.46 0.25
CA ALA A 84 -3.01 9.44 -0.44
C ALA A 84 -4.53 9.69 -0.33
N THR A 85 -5.26 9.44 -1.43
CA THR A 85 -6.72 9.64 -1.52
C THR A 85 -7.43 8.49 -2.22
N VAL A 86 -8.74 8.35 -1.99
CA VAL A 86 -9.60 7.33 -2.60
C VAL A 86 -10.90 7.93 -3.14
N GLY A 87 -11.60 7.20 -4.02
CA GLY A 87 -12.86 7.66 -4.60
C GLY A 87 -12.65 8.76 -5.64
N LYS A 88 -11.89 8.50 -6.72
CA LYS A 88 -11.46 9.55 -7.68
C LYS A 88 -12.13 9.48 -9.06
N LEU A 89 -13.25 8.76 -9.20
CA LEU A 89 -13.93 8.58 -10.49
C LEU A 89 -14.76 9.80 -10.95
N VAL A 90 -15.09 10.73 -10.07
CA VAL A 90 -15.95 11.86 -10.38
C VAL A 90 -15.22 13.17 -10.24
N SER A 91 -15.22 13.99 -11.30
CA SER A 91 -14.49 15.26 -11.31
C SER A 91 -15.10 16.34 -10.39
N SER A 92 -16.42 16.29 -10.16
CA SER A 92 -17.16 17.22 -9.31
C SER A 92 -17.22 16.81 -7.84
N ALA A 93 -16.73 15.61 -7.50
CA ALA A 93 -16.72 15.10 -6.14
C ALA A 93 -15.35 15.28 -5.48
N ILE A 94 -15.36 15.30 -4.17
CA ILE A 94 -14.17 15.46 -3.32
C ILE A 94 -13.67 14.07 -2.92
N PRO A 95 -12.48 13.65 -3.37
CA PRO A 95 -11.86 12.42 -2.91
C PRO A 95 -11.69 12.41 -1.38
N GLN A 96 -11.77 11.25 -0.78
CA GLN A 96 -11.58 11.12 0.66
C GLN A 96 -10.14 10.69 0.98
N PRO A 97 -9.64 10.96 2.21
CA PRO A 97 -8.34 10.49 2.63
C PRO A 97 -8.19 8.98 2.45
N GLY A 98 -7.08 8.57 1.87
CA GLY A 98 -6.58 7.21 1.87
C GLY A 98 -5.78 6.93 3.14
N GLY A 99 -4.50 6.56 3.00
CA GLY A 99 -3.63 6.42 4.17
C GLY A 99 -2.69 5.23 4.09
N LEU A 100 -1.92 5.05 5.16
CA LEU A 100 -1.08 3.89 5.41
C LEU A 100 -1.75 3.00 6.46
N GLY A 101 -1.91 1.71 6.15
CA GLY A 101 -2.47 0.77 7.10
C GLY A 101 -1.67 -0.52 7.21
N SER A 102 -1.82 -1.21 8.31
CA SER A 102 -1.22 -2.53 8.54
C SER A 102 -2.18 -3.49 9.23
N ALA A 103 -1.96 -4.77 9.01
CA ALA A 103 -2.62 -5.84 9.74
C ALA A 103 -1.73 -7.08 9.77
N SER A 104 -1.96 -7.95 10.74
CA SER A 104 -1.27 -9.24 10.84
C SER A 104 -2.18 -10.35 11.36
N ILE A 105 -1.80 -11.59 11.06
CA ILE A 105 -2.40 -12.81 11.59
C ILE A 105 -1.28 -13.76 11.96
N THR A 106 -1.34 -14.31 13.16
CA THR A 106 -0.49 -15.44 13.57
C THR A 106 -1.28 -16.73 13.41
N LEU A 107 -0.75 -17.63 12.58
CA LEU A 107 -1.35 -18.94 12.33
C LEU A 107 -1.13 -19.89 13.53
N ALA A 108 -1.90 -20.99 13.58
CA ALA A 108 -1.81 -21.96 14.65
C ALA A 108 -0.40 -22.58 14.81
N GLU A 109 0.36 -22.64 13.73
CA GLU A 109 1.75 -23.10 13.68
C GLU A 109 2.75 -22.08 14.25
N GLY A 110 2.29 -20.90 14.69
CA GLY A 110 3.12 -19.84 15.24
C GLY A 110 3.77 -18.93 14.19
N VAL A 111 3.47 -19.14 12.91
CA VAL A 111 3.95 -18.29 11.82
C VAL A 111 3.05 -17.06 11.68
N THR A 112 3.67 -15.89 11.57
CA THR A 112 2.98 -14.62 11.39
C THR A 112 3.04 -14.15 9.95
N VAL A 113 1.88 -13.77 9.41
CA VAL A 113 1.72 -13.07 8.13
C VAL A 113 1.25 -11.66 8.41
N GLY A 114 1.95 -10.67 7.88
CA GLY A 114 1.60 -9.26 8.04
C GLY A 114 1.60 -8.53 6.71
N ALA A 115 0.84 -7.43 6.62
CA ALA A 115 0.86 -6.54 5.47
C ALA A 115 0.92 -5.08 5.91
N ILE A 116 1.59 -4.26 5.08
CA ILE A 116 1.58 -2.80 5.13
C ILE A 116 1.15 -2.31 3.76
N VAL A 117 0.14 -1.42 3.70
CA VAL A 117 -0.42 -0.94 2.44
C VAL A 117 -0.64 0.57 2.50
N ALA A 118 -0.15 1.30 1.50
CA ALA A 118 -0.49 2.70 1.27
C ALA A 118 -1.57 2.77 0.19
N VAL A 119 -2.72 3.36 0.53
CA VAL A 119 -3.97 3.28 -0.24
C VAL A 119 -4.25 4.61 -0.93
N ASN A 120 -3.97 4.69 -2.24
CA ASN A 120 -4.23 5.86 -3.08
C ASN A 120 -5.06 5.48 -4.32
N ALA A 121 -6.17 4.77 -4.11
CA ALA A 121 -6.96 4.10 -5.14
C ALA A 121 -7.89 5.04 -5.92
N VAL A 122 -8.23 4.66 -7.16
CA VAL A 122 -9.32 5.30 -7.90
C VAL A 122 -10.68 4.91 -7.34
N GLY A 123 -10.83 3.69 -6.89
CA GLY A 123 -12.08 3.11 -6.37
C GLY A 123 -12.41 3.52 -4.95
N ASP A 124 -13.59 3.08 -4.53
CA ASP A 124 -14.08 3.18 -3.16
C ASP A 124 -13.47 2.08 -2.30
N VAL A 125 -13.36 2.32 -0.99
CA VAL A 125 -12.84 1.33 -0.04
C VAL A 125 -13.98 0.73 0.78
N PHE A 126 -13.92 -0.59 0.95
CA PHE A 126 -14.89 -1.39 1.67
C PHE A 126 -14.22 -2.11 2.84
N ASP A 127 -14.93 -2.23 3.94
CA ASP A 127 -14.52 -3.10 5.03
C ASP A 127 -14.68 -4.58 4.60
N PRO A 128 -13.60 -5.38 4.61
CA PRO A 128 -13.67 -6.76 4.12
C PRO A 128 -14.51 -7.69 5.01
N LYS A 129 -14.80 -7.29 6.25
CA LYS A 129 -15.57 -8.09 7.20
C LYS A 129 -17.07 -7.81 7.08
N SER A 130 -17.48 -6.55 7.03
CA SER A 130 -18.89 -6.16 6.94
C SER A 130 -19.39 -6.04 5.50
N GLY A 131 -18.47 -5.79 4.53
CA GLY A 131 -18.82 -5.46 3.17
C GLY A 131 -19.34 -4.03 2.98
N GLU A 132 -19.31 -3.21 4.02
CA GLU A 132 -19.76 -1.83 3.97
C GLU A 132 -18.70 -0.94 3.30
N CYS A 133 -19.15 0.02 2.51
CA CYS A 133 -18.27 1.05 1.98
C CYS A 133 -17.85 2.01 3.09
N ILE A 134 -16.57 2.06 3.37
CA ILE A 134 -16.00 2.89 4.42
C ILE A 134 -15.34 4.16 3.90
N ALA A 135 -15.04 4.27 2.60
CA ALA A 135 -14.63 5.53 1.98
C ALA A 135 -15.02 5.56 0.50
N CYS A 136 -15.66 6.63 0.09
CA CYS A 136 -15.99 6.94 -1.30
C CYS A 136 -15.95 8.45 -1.48
N ALA A 137 -15.96 8.95 -2.72
CA ALA A 137 -16.05 10.37 -2.99
C ALA A 137 -17.31 11.01 -2.37
N LEU A 138 -17.22 12.29 -2.01
CA LEU A 138 -18.36 13.07 -1.54
C LEU A 138 -18.61 14.25 -2.49
N MET A 139 -19.87 14.51 -2.80
CA MET A 139 -20.24 15.78 -3.43
C MET A 139 -20.00 16.95 -2.47
N PRO A 140 -19.94 18.20 -2.95
CA PRO A 140 -19.76 19.38 -2.09
C PRO A 140 -20.82 19.53 -0.99
N ASP A 141 -22.00 18.95 -1.17
CA ASP A 141 -23.08 18.92 -0.19
C ASP A 141 -22.97 17.76 0.83
N GLY A 142 -21.90 16.95 0.73
CA GLY A 142 -21.66 15.79 1.58
C GLY A 142 -22.32 14.49 1.09
N THR A 143 -23.04 14.52 -0.04
CA THR A 143 -23.69 13.30 -0.58
C THR A 143 -22.65 12.29 -1.06
N PRO A 144 -22.69 11.01 -0.60
CA PRO A 144 -21.75 9.99 -1.06
C PRO A 144 -21.97 9.63 -2.54
N VAL A 145 -20.88 9.50 -3.27
CA VAL A 145 -20.88 9.07 -4.68
C VAL A 145 -20.15 7.73 -4.78
N ARG A 146 -20.90 6.68 -5.07
CA ARG A 146 -20.36 5.31 -5.16
C ARG A 146 -19.92 4.97 -6.58
N ALA A 147 -18.73 4.41 -6.70
CA ALA A 147 -18.18 3.97 -7.99
C ALA A 147 -19.09 2.98 -8.73
N GLU A 148 -19.69 2.02 -8.02
CA GLU A 148 -20.62 1.04 -8.62
C GLU A 148 -21.84 1.71 -9.26
N GLY A 149 -22.43 2.71 -8.58
CA GLY A 149 -23.57 3.46 -9.12
C GLY A 149 -23.23 4.25 -10.38
N LEU A 150 -21.98 4.71 -10.50
CA LEU A 150 -21.48 5.42 -11.68
C LEU A 150 -21.21 4.46 -12.85
N LEU A 151 -20.59 3.34 -12.59
CA LEU A 151 -20.11 2.40 -13.61
C LEU A 151 -21.25 1.54 -14.17
N PHE A 152 -22.21 1.16 -13.34
CA PHE A 152 -23.25 0.19 -13.69
C PHE A 152 -24.66 0.76 -13.60
N GLY A 153 -24.82 1.97 -13.06
CA GLY A 153 -26.10 2.66 -12.93
C GLY A 153 -26.33 3.69 -14.05
N ASN A 154 -27.27 4.60 -13.80
CA ASN A 154 -27.56 5.73 -14.65
C ASN A 154 -27.32 7.03 -13.87
N PRO A 155 -26.06 7.47 -13.72
CA PRO A 155 -25.75 8.62 -12.90
C PRO A 155 -26.31 9.91 -13.50
N PRO A 156 -26.65 10.92 -12.67
CA PRO A 156 -27.08 12.23 -13.16
C PRO A 156 -25.94 12.92 -13.91
N ALA A 157 -26.30 13.83 -14.82
CA ALA A 157 -25.32 14.57 -15.65
C ALA A 157 -24.26 15.34 -14.83
N SER A 158 -24.57 15.69 -13.59
CA SER A 158 -23.62 16.31 -12.64
C SER A 158 -22.53 15.38 -12.14
N GLN A 159 -22.69 14.06 -12.30
CA GLN A 159 -21.73 13.03 -11.86
C GLN A 159 -21.04 12.39 -13.05
N GLN A 160 -20.36 13.19 -13.85
CA GLN A 160 -19.60 12.68 -15.00
C GLN A 160 -18.33 11.95 -14.51
N ILE A 161 -18.13 10.74 -15.06
CA ILE A 161 -16.92 9.97 -14.82
C ILE A 161 -15.72 10.74 -15.39
N ARG A 162 -14.74 11.00 -14.55
CA ARG A 162 -13.42 11.45 -14.97
C ARG A 162 -12.56 10.21 -15.25
N ILE A 163 -11.82 10.25 -16.35
CA ILE A 163 -10.72 9.30 -16.55
C ILE A 163 -9.46 9.99 -16.02
N PRO A 164 -8.96 9.63 -14.82
CA PRO A 164 -7.71 10.17 -14.30
C PRO A 164 -6.55 9.83 -15.22
N ALA A 165 -5.48 10.62 -15.16
CA ALA A 165 -4.28 10.31 -15.93
C ALA A 165 -3.70 8.94 -15.51
N PRO A 166 -3.16 8.14 -16.44
CA PRO A 166 -2.48 6.89 -16.10
C PRO A 166 -1.40 7.11 -15.02
N GLY A 167 -1.34 6.24 -14.01
CA GLY A 167 -0.37 6.34 -12.91
C GLY A 167 -0.68 7.40 -11.85
N SER A 168 -1.86 8.06 -11.91
CA SER A 168 -2.28 9.00 -10.86
C SER A 168 -2.94 8.31 -9.66
N ASN A 169 -3.20 7.02 -9.76
CA ASN A 169 -3.80 6.20 -8.71
C ASN A 169 -2.96 4.95 -8.52
N THR A 170 -2.73 4.56 -7.29
CA THR A 170 -1.80 3.48 -7.03
C THR A 170 -1.96 3.01 -5.59
N THR A 171 -2.23 1.74 -5.39
CA THR A 171 -2.14 1.12 -4.07
C THR A 171 -0.85 0.30 -4.03
N ILE A 172 0.05 0.66 -3.13
CA ILE A 172 1.34 -0.01 -3.00
C ILE A 172 1.45 -0.69 -1.63
N GLY A 173 2.02 -1.89 -1.61
CA GLY A 173 2.09 -2.62 -0.35
C GLY A 173 3.18 -3.68 -0.31
N VAL A 174 3.38 -4.20 0.88
CA VAL A 174 4.24 -5.34 1.15
C VAL A 174 3.53 -6.32 2.07
N VAL A 175 3.57 -7.60 1.70
CA VAL A 175 3.20 -8.70 2.58
C VAL A 175 4.48 -9.37 3.09
N ALA A 176 4.54 -9.69 4.37
CA ALA A 176 5.69 -10.30 5.01
C ALA A 176 5.30 -11.54 5.79
N VAL A 177 6.17 -12.55 5.76
CA VAL A 177 6.05 -13.75 6.59
C VAL A 177 7.35 -13.96 7.37
N ASP A 178 7.26 -14.55 8.56
CA ASP A 178 8.43 -14.84 9.38
C ASP A 178 9.01 -16.25 9.18
N CYS A 179 8.35 -17.11 8.39
CA CYS A 179 8.89 -18.40 7.94
C CYS A 179 9.72 -18.27 6.66
N LYS A 180 10.37 -19.36 6.28
CA LYS A 180 11.14 -19.46 5.04
C LYS A 180 10.22 -19.63 3.84
N LEU A 181 10.56 -18.95 2.73
CA LEU A 181 9.94 -19.13 1.42
C LEU A 181 11.02 -19.30 0.36
N THR A 182 10.72 -20.07 -0.67
CA THR A 182 11.45 -20.01 -1.92
C THR A 182 11.10 -18.72 -2.68
N LYS A 183 11.93 -18.33 -3.65
CA LYS A 183 11.66 -17.17 -4.50
C LYS A 183 10.32 -17.29 -5.25
N ALA A 184 9.98 -18.51 -5.70
CA ALA A 184 8.73 -18.78 -6.40
C ALA A 184 7.52 -18.59 -5.47
N GLU A 185 7.60 -19.08 -4.24
CA GLU A 185 6.56 -18.88 -3.22
C GLU A 185 6.42 -17.41 -2.82
N ALA A 186 7.52 -16.68 -2.66
CA ALA A 186 7.48 -15.26 -2.37
C ALA A 186 6.80 -14.47 -3.51
N ASN A 187 7.12 -14.74 -4.78
CA ASN A 187 6.43 -14.14 -5.91
C ASN A 187 4.94 -14.47 -5.89
N ARG A 188 4.58 -15.75 -5.66
CA ARG A 188 3.18 -16.15 -5.58
C ARG A 188 2.45 -15.50 -4.40
N LEU A 189 3.14 -15.29 -3.28
CA LEU A 189 2.56 -14.59 -2.13
C LEU A 189 2.24 -13.12 -2.46
N ALA A 190 3.13 -12.45 -3.19
CA ALA A 190 2.88 -11.11 -3.70
C ALA A 190 1.67 -11.08 -4.66
N ASP A 191 1.60 -12.03 -5.60
CA ASP A 191 0.47 -12.14 -6.54
C ASP A 191 -0.88 -12.27 -5.81
N VAL A 192 -0.99 -13.21 -4.87
CA VAL A 192 -2.27 -13.44 -4.15
C VAL A 192 -2.62 -12.32 -3.18
N SER A 193 -1.67 -11.45 -2.82
CA SER A 193 -1.97 -10.25 -2.03
C SER A 193 -2.88 -9.28 -2.79
N HIS A 194 -2.86 -9.29 -4.12
CA HIS A 194 -3.79 -8.53 -4.96
C HIS A 194 -5.25 -8.97 -4.79
N ASP A 195 -5.51 -10.21 -4.39
CA ASP A 195 -6.86 -10.63 -4.02
C ASP A 195 -7.36 -9.86 -2.78
N GLY A 196 -6.45 -9.45 -1.90
CA GLY A 196 -6.76 -8.58 -0.76
C GLY A 196 -7.17 -7.17 -1.21
N LEU A 197 -6.50 -6.62 -2.24
CA LEU A 197 -6.89 -5.35 -2.84
C LEU A 197 -8.32 -5.47 -3.42
N ALA A 198 -8.59 -6.53 -4.18
CA ALA A 198 -9.89 -6.76 -4.82
C ALA A 198 -11.04 -6.99 -3.80
N ARG A 199 -10.74 -7.44 -2.59
CA ARG A 199 -11.74 -7.58 -1.52
C ARG A 199 -12.13 -6.25 -0.89
N ALA A 200 -11.20 -5.28 -0.87
CA ALA A 200 -11.36 -4.04 -0.13
C ALA A 200 -11.48 -2.79 -1.01
N ILE A 201 -11.17 -2.82 -2.30
CA ILE A 201 -11.20 -1.68 -3.21
C ILE A 201 -12.06 -2.02 -4.44
N ARG A 202 -12.99 -1.13 -4.82
CA ARG A 202 -13.87 -1.32 -5.99
C ARG A 202 -14.13 -0.01 -6.73
N PRO A 203 -13.79 0.09 -8.05
CA PRO A 203 -12.98 -0.85 -8.81
C PRO A 203 -11.51 -0.82 -8.38
N VAL A 204 -10.77 -1.87 -8.71
CA VAL A 204 -9.33 -2.00 -8.47
C VAL A 204 -8.66 -2.53 -9.74
N HIS A 205 -7.35 -2.37 -9.85
CA HIS A 205 -6.55 -2.85 -10.99
C HIS A 205 -7.07 -2.33 -12.34
N THR A 206 -7.58 -1.10 -12.33
CA THR A 206 -7.98 -0.44 -13.56
C THR A 206 -6.73 0.00 -14.35
N GLN A 207 -6.89 0.33 -15.61
CA GLN A 207 -5.80 0.90 -16.41
C GLN A 207 -5.25 2.23 -15.88
N MET A 208 -5.89 2.82 -14.87
CA MET A 208 -5.51 4.07 -14.20
C MET A 208 -4.71 3.83 -12.93
N ASP A 209 -4.68 2.59 -12.43
CA ASP A 209 -3.99 2.19 -11.20
C ASP A 209 -2.61 1.62 -11.52
N GLY A 210 -1.62 1.92 -10.66
CA GLY A 210 -0.27 1.38 -10.70
C GLY A 210 -0.02 0.38 -9.55
N ASP A 211 -1.04 -0.39 -9.18
CA ASP A 211 -1.02 -1.25 -7.99
C ASP A 211 0.16 -2.22 -7.98
N THR A 212 0.90 -2.20 -6.88
CA THR A 212 2.13 -3.00 -6.76
C THR A 212 2.24 -3.62 -5.37
N MET A 213 2.43 -4.94 -5.32
CA MET A 213 2.66 -5.66 -4.07
C MET A 213 4.02 -6.37 -4.09
N PHE A 214 4.74 -6.26 -2.98
CA PHE A 214 5.97 -6.99 -2.72
C PHE A 214 5.74 -8.07 -1.67
N ALA A 215 6.60 -9.10 -1.65
CA ALA A 215 6.64 -10.09 -0.59
C ALA A 215 8.02 -10.16 0.07
N LEU A 216 8.03 -10.36 1.38
CA LEU A 216 9.23 -10.56 2.20
C LEU A 216 9.09 -11.84 3.01
N ALA A 217 10.17 -12.62 3.10
CA ALA A 217 10.32 -13.73 4.05
C ALA A 217 11.51 -13.42 4.96
N THR A 218 11.28 -13.38 6.28
CA THR A 218 12.32 -12.98 7.24
C THR A 218 13.04 -14.17 7.87
N GLU A 219 12.56 -15.38 7.66
CA GLU A 219 13.13 -16.64 8.14
C GLU A 219 13.42 -16.66 9.66
N ARG A 220 12.60 -15.95 10.46
CA ARG A 220 12.78 -15.86 11.91
C ARG A 220 12.29 -17.09 12.66
N VAL A 221 11.34 -17.80 12.07
CA VAL A 221 10.78 -19.05 12.61
C VAL A 221 11.07 -20.20 11.67
N GLY A 222 11.47 -21.35 12.25
CA GLY A 222 11.80 -22.56 11.49
C GLY A 222 10.60 -23.48 11.19
N GLN A 223 9.37 -23.05 11.51
CA GLN A 223 8.16 -23.84 11.29
C GLN A 223 7.79 -23.87 9.81
N GLU A 224 7.44 -25.06 9.33
CA GLU A 224 6.83 -25.24 8.03
C GLU A 224 5.32 -25.03 8.14
N VAL A 225 4.77 -24.30 7.19
CA VAL A 225 3.33 -24.03 7.09
C VAL A 225 2.85 -24.38 5.69
N ASN A 226 1.65 -24.95 5.62
CA ASN A 226 1.00 -25.17 4.34
C ASN A 226 0.86 -23.85 3.58
N PHE A 227 1.43 -23.78 2.39
CA PHE A 227 1.47 -22.57 1.57
C PHE A 227 0.09 -22.01 1.23
N VAL A 228 -0.94 -22.86 1.15
CA VAL A 228 -2.34 -22.43 0.97
C VAL A 228 -2.81 -21.54 2.13
N LYS A 229 -2.39 -21.86 3.38
CA LYS A 229 -2.71 -21.03 4.54
C LYS A 229 -2.02 -19.67 4.48
N LEU A 230 -0.75 -19.63 4.03
CA LEU A 230 -0.01 -18.39 3.85
C LEU A 230 -0.68 -17.50 2.79
N CYS A 231 -1.08 -18.06 1.65
CA CYS A 231 -1.79 -17.34 0.60
C CYS A 231 -3.13 -16.76 1.10
N ALA A 232 -3.92 -17.57 1.79
CA ALA A 232 -5.20 -17.11 2.35
C ALA A 232 -5.00 -15.98 3.38
N ALA A 233 -4.01 -16.13 4.27
CA ALA A 233 -3.67 -15.11 5.25
C ALA A 233 -3.14 -13.84 4.60
N ALA A 234 -2.32 -13.94 3.53
CA ALA A 234 -1.79 -12.79 2.79
C ALA A 234 -2.92 -11.93 2.20
N ALA A 235 -3.88 -12.55 1.50
CA ALA A 235 -5.04 -11.83 0.99
C ALA A 235 -5.88 -11.19 2.11
N GLU A 236 -6.07 -11.89 3.22
CA GLU A 236 -6.84 -11.40 4.36
C GLU A 236 -6.16 -10.22 5.07
N VAL A 237 -4.86 -10.33 5.40
CA VAL A 237 -4.15 -9.23 6.07
C VAL A 237 -4.01 -8.01 5.17
N THR A 238 -3.88 -8.20 3.85
CA THR A 238 -3.86 -7.10 2.89
C THR A 238 -5.18 -6.35 2.88
N ALA A 239 -6.31 -7.06 2.81
CA ALA A 239 -7.63 -6.43 2.85
C ALA A 239 -7.88 -5.68 4.17
N ARG A 240 -7.48 -6.27 5.31
CA ARG A 240 -7.56 -5.60 6.62
C ARG A 240 -6.66 -4.37 6.71
N ALA A 241 -5.44 -4.44 6.18
CA ALA A 241 -4.51 -3.31 6.16
C ALA A 241 -5.10 -2.13 5.38
N ILE A 242 -5.79 -2.39 4.25
CA ILE A 242 -6.49 -1.38 3.47
C ILE A 242 -7.61 -0.71 4.29
N ALA A 243 -8.44 -1.49 4.96
CA ALA A 243 -9.48 -0.95 5.83
C ALA A 243 -8.90 -0.12 6.98
N ASN A 244 -7.82 -0.60 7.61
CA ASN A 244 -7.12 0.10 8.68
C ASN A 244 -6.54 1.44 8.19
N ALA A 245 -6.02 1.53 6.96
CA ALA A 245 -5.56 2.80 6.39
C ALA A 245 -6.64 3.87 6.47
N ILE A 246 -7.88 3.52 6.12
CA ILE A 246 -9.04 4.44 6.16
C ILE A 246 -9.47 4.73 7.61
N TYR A 247 -9.54 3.72 8.46
CA TYR A 247 -9.95 3.94 9.86
C TYR A 247 -8.99 4.87 10.60
N PHE A 248 -7.68 4.66 10.43
CA PHE A 248 -6.67 5.47 11.08
C PHE A 248 -6.51 6.86 10.46
N SER A 249 -6.77 7.05 9.16
CA SER A 249 -6.73 8.38 8.54
C SER A 249 -7.82 9.33 9.05
N ARG A 250 -8.89 8.80 9.66
CA ARG A 250 -9.95 9.58 10.29
C ARG A 250 -9.63 10.02 11.72
N LEU A 251 -8.59 9.45 12.30
CA LEU A 251 -8.13 9.76 13.66
C LEU A 251 -6.97 10.75 13.65
N SER A 252 -6.39 10.99 12.47
CA SER A 252 -5.30 11.93 12.22
C SER A 252 -5.87 13.31 11.89
#